data_7493467480869776af2f3c069dd03e5e
#
_entry.id   7493467480869776af2f3c069dd03e5e
#
_cell.length_a   1.000
_cell.length_b   1.000
_cell.length_c   1.000
_cell.angle_alpha   90.00
_cell.angle_beta   90.00
_cell.angle_gamma   90.00
#
_symmetry.space_group_name_H-M   'P 1'
#
loop_
_entity.id
_entity.type
_entity.pdbx_description
1 polymer ?
#
loop_
_entity_poly.entity_id
_entity_poly.type
_entity_poly.pdbx_seq_one_letter_code
_entity_poly.pdbx_strand_id
1 'polypeptide(L)'
;EPLLNSTVTNIKSGLFEALRWRAKRRKLEPFFNVSSILPKECDLEQLHDWPSVEGLRLYYSLYSLDEHFRKRWIPKSHAPESVGKTLAQWQNDGMEVVFHWAMIEGQNDRPQDIEAIGQYIKTYGLNVRFNLVRYNPYSEAQGKEPEEGVLLERFEQLQHYVNTSSRIVPRVGFDIKASCGMFVNAQH
;
A
#
# COMPACT_ATOMS: atom_id res chain seq x y z
N GLU A 1 6.70 -10.20 1.61
CA GLU A 1 5.34 -9.91 2.11
C GLU A 1 5.27 -10.12 3.62
N PRO A 2 5.21 -9.03 4.43
CA PRO A 2 5.29 -9.12 5.89
C PRO A 2 4.15 -9.89 6.52
N LEU A 3 2.95 -9.90 5.91
CA LEU A 3 1.78 -10.60 6.44
C LEU A 3 1.84 -12.12 6.28
N LEU A 4 2.84 -12.65 5.62
CA LEU A 4 3.12 -14.09 5.60
C LEU A 4 4.11 -14.51 6.69
N ASN A 5 4.54 -13.57 7.53
CA ASN A 5 5.45 -13.83 8.64
C ASN A 5 4.66 -13.83 9.97
N SER A 6 4.58 -15.00 10.61
CA SER A 6 3.83 -15.18 11.85
C SER A 6 4.34 -14.30 13.01
N THR A 7 5.61 -13.92 13.02
CA THR A 7 6.15 -12.99 14.03
C THR A 7 5.57 -11.58 13.87
N VAL A 8 5.27 -11.18 12.63
CA VAL A 8 4.64 -9.88 12.33
C VAL A 8 3.13 -9.92 12.58
N THR A 9 2.45 -11.00 12.13
CA THR A 9 0.99 -11.11 12.24
C THR A 9 0.53 -11.41 13.66
N ASN A 10 1.32 -12.14 14.45
CA ASN A 10 1.01 -12.40 15.84
C ASN A 10 1.56 -11.27 16.73
N ILE A 11 0.71 -10.34 17.13
CA ILE A 11 1.13 -9.23 18.02
C ILE A 11 1.64 -9.72 19.38
N LYS A 12 1.19 -10.89 19.83
CA LYS A 12 1.66 -11.53 21.09
C LYS A 12 3.09 -12.07 20.98
N SER A 13 3.70 -12.02 19.77
CA SER A 13 5.12 -12.38 19.60
C SER A 13 6.07 -11.43 20.34
N GLY A 14 5.57 -10.26 20.77
CA GLY A 14 6.37 -9.24 21.43
C GLY A 14 7.28 -8.43 20.49
N LEU A 15 7.20 -8.61 19.16
CA LEU A 15 8.05 -7.92 18.20
C LEU A 15 7.92 -6.39 18.31
N PHE A 16 6.68 -5.88 18.23
CA PHE A 16 6.42 -4.44 18.28
C PHE A 16 6.80 -3.83 19.63
N GLU A 17 6.56 -4.55 20.72
CA GLU A 17 6.95 -4.14 22.07
C GLU A 17 8.47 -4.06 22.22
N ALA A 18 9.19 -5.06 21.74
CA ALA A 18 10.66 -5.08 21.78
C ALA A 18 11.28 -3.94 20.96
N LEU A 19 10.71 -3.67 19.76
CA LEU A 19 11.16 -2.56 18.91
C LEU A 19 10.87 -1.21 19.57
N ARG A 20 9.70 -1.03 20.17
CA ARG A 20 9.31 0.17 20.90
C ARG A 20 10.21 0.40 22.10
N TRP A 21 10.46 -0.62 22.88
CA TRP A 21 11.37 -0.52 24.02
C TRP A 21 12.78 -0.06 23.60
N ARG A 22 13.32 -0.63 22.51
CA ARG A 22 14.63 -0.24 21.97
C ARG A 22 14.64 1.21 21.47
N ALA A 23 13.57 1.65 20.81
CA ALA A 23 13.45 3.03 20.32
C ALA A 23 13.41 4.02 21.49
N LYS A 24 12.57 3.78 22.50
CA LYS A 24 12.44 4.62 23.69
C LYS A 24 13.76 4.77 24.45
N ARG A 25 14.55 3.71 24.57
CA ARG A 25 15.89 3.78 25.17
C ARG A 25 16.84 4.72 24.41
N ARG A 26 16.59 4.94 23.12
CA ARG A 26 17.34 5.88 22.26
C ARG A 26 16.66 7.25 22.15
N LYS A 27 15.61 7.51 22.93
CA LYS A 27 14.79 8.73 22.87
C LYS A 27 14.16 8.95 21.48
N LEU A 28 13.78 7.87 20.80
CA LEU A 28 13.12 7.88 19.50
C LEU A 28 11.64 7.50 19.67
N GLU A 29 10.78 8.16 18.90
CA GLU A 29 9.37 7.80 18.78
C GLU A 29 9.20 6.80 17.64
N PRO A 30 8.77 5.56 17.89
CA PRO A 30 8.66 4.54 16.87
C PRO A 30 7.35 4.63 16.09
N PHE A 31 7.44 4.46 14.76
CA PHE A 31 6.31 4.19 13.87
C PHE A 31 6.58 2.90 13.11
N PHE A 32 5.54 2.07 12.97
CA PHE A 32 5.63 0.79 12.28
C PHE A 32 4.83 0.83 10.98
N ASN A 33 5.51 1.04 9.87
CA ASN A 33 4.87 1.05 8.56
C ASN A 33 4.92 -0.35 7.95
N VAL A 34 3.78 -1.00 7.82
CA VAL A 34 3.65 -2.32 7.19
C VAL A 34 3.04 -2.16 5.82
N SER A 35 3.81 -2.48 4.78
CA SER A 35 3.37 -2.41 3.38
C SER A 35 2.96 -3.80 2.90
N SER A 36 1.75 -3.92 2.35
CA SER A 36 1.19 -5.20 1.93
C SER A 36 0.17 -5.07 0.81
N ILE A 37 0.09 -6.10 -0.05
CA ILE A 37 -1.02 -6.33 -0.98
C ILE A 37 -2.21 -7.00 -0.30
N LEU A 38 -2.11 -7.34 0.98
CA LEU A 38 -3.03 -8.20 1.71
C LEU A 38 -3.23 -9.53 0.99
N PRO A 39 -2.27 -10.46 1.11
CA PRO A 39 -2.29 -11.72 0.36
C PRO A 39 -3.38 -12.65 0.85
N LYS A 40 -3.95 -13.46 -0.05
CA LYS A 40 -5.03 -14.43 0.25
C LYS A 40 -4.64 -15.47 1.29
N GLU A 41 -3.36 -15.76 1.39
CA GLU A 41 -2.81 -16.67 2.40
C GLU A 41 -2.83 -16.09 3.82
N CYS A 42 -3.00 -14.76 3.94
CA CYS A 42 -3.18 -14.10 5.22
C CYS A 42 -4.66 -14.07 5.59
N ASP A 43 -5.01 -14.66 6.72
CA ASP A 43 -6.35 -14.52 7.27
C ASP A 43 -6.50 -13.12 7.91
N LEU A 44 -7.35 -12.30 7.30
CA LEU A 44 -7.58 -10.93 7.77
C LEU A 44 -8.25 -10.87 9.15
N GLU A 45 -9.00 -11.92 9.52
CA GLU A 45 -9.64 -12.00 10.84
C GLU A 45 -8.60 -12.18 11.96
N GLN A 46 -7.47 -12.84 11.67
CA GLN A 46 -6.37 -12.98 12.63
C GLN A 46 -5.64 -11.66 12.91
N LEU A 47 -5.86 -10.64 12.08
CA LEU A 47 -5.27 -9.31 12.26
C LEU A 47 -6.17 -8.34 13.04
N HIS A 48 -7.27 -8.83 13.65
CA HIS A 48 -8.23 -7.98 14.38
C HIS A 48 -7.59 -7.17 15.52
N ASP A 49 -6.52 -7.67 16.12
CA ASP A 49 -5.79 -6.99 17.20
C ASP A 49 -4.78 -5.93 16.70
N TRP A 50 -4.52 -5.85 15.39
CA TRP A 50 -3.52 -4.93 14.82
C TRP A 50 -3.79 -3.45 15.14
N PRO A 51 -5.04 -2.96 15.11
CA PRO A 51 -5.33 -1.59 15.49
C PRO A 51 -4.86 -1.21 16.90
N SER A 52 -4.74 -2.19 17.81
CA SER A 52 -4.27 -1.95 19.17
C SER A 52 -2.77 -1.63 19.29
N VAL A 53 -1.99 -1.89 18.21
CA VAL A 53 -0.55 -1.61 18.20
C VAL A 53 -0.31 -0.14 17.93
N GLU A 54 0.06 0.60 18.97
CA GLU A 54 0.36 2.03 18.89
C GLU A 54 1.44 2.33 17.85
N GLY A 55 1.17 3.29 16.96
CA GLY A 55 2.08 3.70 15.89
C GLY A 55 2.15 2.75 14.69
N LEU A 56 1.30 1.70 14.65
CA LEU A 56 1.18 0.83 13.49
C LEU A 56 0.35 1.51 12.40
N ARG A 57 0.86 1.44 11.17
CA ARG A 57 0.21 1.98 9.97
C ARG A 57 0.26 0.94 8.88
N LEU A 58 -0.88 0.72 8.23
CA LEU A 58 -0.93 -0.13 7.05
C LEU A 58 -0.74 0.71 5.79
N TYR A 59 0.25 0.36 4.98
CA TYR A 59 0.43 0.82 3.62
C TYR A 59 -0.16 -0.22 2.67
N TYR A 60 -1.45 -0.07 2.36
CA TYR A 60 -2.15 -1.00 1.48
C TYR A 60 -1.82 -0.73 0.02
N SER A 61 -1.23 -1.72 -0.63
CA SER A 61 -0.87 -1.68 -2.06
C SER A 61 -2.09 -2.04 -2.92
N LEU A 62 -3.01 -1.08 -3.06
CA LEU A 62 -4.28 -1.26 -3.76
C LEU A 62 -4.08 -1.52 -5.26
N TYR A 63 -3.25 -0.74 -5.92
CA TYR A 63 -2.94 -0.69 -7.35
C TYR A 63 -4.14 -0.40 -8.26
N SER A 64 -5.19 -1.19 -8.21
CA SER A 64 -6.39 -1.07 -9.04
C SER A 64 -7.54 -1.88 -8.45
N LEU A 65 -8.77 -1.48 -8.80
CA LEU A 65 -10.00 -2.26 -8.55
C LEU A 65 -10.38 -3.11 -9.76
N ASP A 66 -9.74 -2.91 -10.90
CA ASP A 66 -9.98 -3.70 -12.11
C ASP A 66 -9.52 -5.15 -11.91
N GLU A 67 -10.44 -6.10 -12.16
CA GLU A 67 -10.19 -7.51 -11.93
C GLU A 67 -9.10 -8.08 -12.84
N HIS A 68 -9.04 -7.63 -14.11
CA HIS A 68 -8.04 -8.10 -15.09
C HIS A 68 -6.65 -7.59 -14.69
N PHE A 69 -6.56 -6.32 -14.27
CA PHE A 69 -5.33 -5.78 -13.72
C PHE A 69 -4.87 -6.60 -12.51
N ARG A 70 -5.74 -6.83 -11.54
CA ARG A 70 -5.41 -7.55 -10.31
C ARG A 70 -4.97 -8.99 -10.55
N LYS A 71 -5.67 -9.71 -11.46
CA LYS A 71 -5.27 -11.08 -11.86
C LYS A 71 -3.88 -11.13 -12.47
N ARG A 72 -3.49 -10.09 -13.21
CA ARG A 72 -2.18 -10.01 -13.88
C ARG A 72 -1.06 -9.58 -12.93
N TRP A 73 -1.28 -8.55 -12.13
CA TRP A 73 -0.24 -7.84 -11.40
C TRP A 73 -0.13 -8.23 -9.92
N ILE A 74 -1.25 -8.53 -9.28
CA ILE A 74 -1.32 -8.88 -7.87
C ILE A 74 -2.27 -10.07 -7.62
N PRO A 75 -2.09 -11.21 -8.32
CA PRO A 75 -3.05 -12.32 -8.35
C PRO A 75 -3.30 -12.97 -6.98
N LYS A 76 -2.36 -12.80 -6.05
CA LYS A 76 -2.43 -13.36 -4.70
C LYS A 76 -3.11 -12.45 -3.67
N SER A 77 -3.54 -11.24 -4.05
CA SER A 77 -4.21 -10.32 -3.12
C SER A 77 -5.66 -10.69 -2.86
N HIS A 78 -6.16 -10.38 -1.66
CA HIS A 78 -7.59 -10.47 -1.35
C HIS A 78 -8.44 -9.61 -2.31
N ALA A 79 -9.72 -9.96 -2.45
CA ALA A 79 -10.67 -9.16 -3.21
C ALA A 79 -10.88 -7.77 -2.55
N PRO A 80 -10.96 -6.67 -3.33
CA PRO A 80 -11.11 -5.33 -2.77
C PRO A 80 -12.31 -5.19 -1.84
N GLU A 81 -13.41 -5.87 -2.12
CA GLU A 81 -14.65 -5.79 -1.33
C GLU A 81 -14.45 -6.32 0.10
N SER A 82 -13.74 -7.43 0.25
CA SER A 82 -13.41 -7.97 1.59
C SER A 82 -12.45 -7.02 2.31
N VAL A 83 -11.44 -6.54 1.60
CA VAL A 83 -10.45 -5.61 2.15
C VAL A 83 -11.11 -4.31 2.60
N GLY A 84 -12.03 -3.74 1.82
CA GLY A 84 -12.72 -2.49 2.16
C GLY A 84 -13.43 -2.55 3.51
N LYS A 85 -14.14 -3.64 3.77
CA LYS A 85 -14.82 -3.88 5.07
C LYS A 85 -13.82 -3.96 6.22
N THR A 86 -12.74 -4.72 6.03
CA THR A 86 -11.68 -4.88 7.04
C THR A 86 -10.99 -3.55 7.34
N LEU A 87 -10.66 -2.76 6.30
CA LEU A 87 -10.03 -1.45 6.48
C LEU A 87 -10.92 -0.47 7.23
N ALA A 88 -12.23 -0.47 6.92
CA ALA A 88 -13.20 0.36 7.63
C ALA A 88 -13.26 0.01 9.12
N GLN A 89 -13.31 -1.30 9.45
CA GLN A 89 -13.27 -1.76 10.83
C GLN A 89 -11.98 -1.33 11.53
N TRP A 90 -10.83 -1.58 10.92
CA TRP A 90 -9.54 -1.22 11.52
C TRP A 90 -9.37 0.28 11.75
N GLN A 91 -9.93 1.13 10.86
CA GLN A 91 -9.92 2.58 11.07
C GLN A 91 -10.83 3.01 12.23
N ASN A 92 -11.99 2.36 12.40
CA ASN A 92 -12.85 2.59 13.56
C ASN A 92 -12.14 2.21 14.87
N ASP A 93 -11.27 1.21 14.83
CA ASP A 93 -10.44 0.75 15.94
C ASP A 93 -9.13 1.58 16.10
N GLY A 94 -8.95 2.64 15.29
CA GLY A 94 -7.87 3.62 15.42
C GLY A 94 -6.65 3.40 14.54
N MET A 95 -6.66 2.41 13.61
CA MET A 95 -5.54 2.19 12.71
C MET A 95 -5.46 3.25 11.60
N GLU A 96 -4.26 3.76 11.34
CA GLU A 96 -3.98 4.58 10.17
C GLU A 96 -3.77 3.71 8.92
N VAL A 97 -4.52 4.01 7.85
CA VAL A 97 -4.41 3.33 6.57
C VAL A 97 -3.93 4.31 5.49
N VAL A 98 -2.91 3.91 4.76
CA VAL A 98 -2.34 4.65 3.63
C VAL A 98 -2.49 3.80 2.37
N PHE A 99 -3.09 4.35 1.33
CA PHE A 99 -3.10 3.69 0.03
C PHE A 99 -1.79 3.96 -0.69
N HIS A 100 -1.13 2.88 -1.10
CA HIS A 100 0.24 2.90 -1.58
C HIS A 100 0.39 2.05 -2.83
N TRP A 101 0.73 2.67 -3.98
CA TRP A 101 1.00 1.95 -5.24
C TRP A 101 1.74 2.83 -6.25
N ALA A 102 2.13 2.23 -7.38
CA ALA A 102 2.64 2.92 -8.55
C ALA A 102 1.61 2.91 -9.69
N MET A 103 1.51 3.99 -10.44
CA MET A 103 0.75 4.03 -11.69
C MET A 103 1.59 3.45 -12.83
N ILE A 104 0.92 2.66 -13.69
CA ILE A 104 1.49 2.02 -14.88
C ILE A 104 0.69 2.49 -16.08
N GLU A 105 1.35 3.09 -17.06
CA GLU A 105 0.74 3.70 -18.23
C GLU A 105 -0.25 2.75 -18.92
N GLY A 106 -1.47 3.25 -19.19
CA GLY A 106 -2.55 2.53 -19.86
C GLY A 106 -3.11 1.33 -19.08
N GLN A 107 -2.66 1.09 -17.85
CA GLN A 107 -3.05 -0.09 -17.07
C GLN A 107 -3.92 0.26 -15.86
N ASN A 108 -3.51 1.21 -15.03
CA ASN A 108 -4.23 1.65 -13.83
C ASN A 108 -4.18 3.19 -13.65
N ASP A 109 -3.94 3.93 -14.72
CA ASP A 109 -3.82 5.39 -14.75
C ASP A 109 -4.95 6.07 -15.52
N ARG A 110 -5.97 5.34 -15.96
CA ARG A 110 -7.11 5.89 -16.69
C ARG A 110 -8.04 6.66 -15.74
N PRO A 111 -8.77 7.70 -16.20
CA PRO A 111 -9.72 8.45 -15.37
C PRO A 111 -10.72 7.56 -14.63
N GLN A 112 -11.25 6.55 -15.30
CA GLN A 112 -12.19 5.60 -14.69
C GLN A 112 -11.58 4.75 -13.58
N ASP A 113 -10.28 4.44 -13.65
CA ASP A 113 -9.58 3.71 -12.58
C ASP A 113 -9.51 4.56 -11.31
N ILE A 114 -9.25 5.87 -11.49
CA ILE A 114 -9.20 6.84 -10.40
C ILE A 114 -10.59 7.05 -9.79
N GLU A 115 -11.61 7.19 -10.63
CA GLU A 115 -12.99 7.32 -10.19
C GLU A 115 -13.44 6.09 -9.38
N ALA A 116 -13.11 4.89 -9.85
CA ALA A 116 -13.42 3.64 -9.13
C ALA A 116 -12.80 3.65 -7.73
N ILE A 117 -11.52 4.06 -7.59
CA ILE A 117 -10.86 4.21 -6.29
C ILE A 117 -11.59 5.22 -5.40
N GLY A 118 -12.00 6.36 -5.96
CA GLY A 118 -12.77 7.37 -5.24
C GLY A 118 -14.12 6.83 -4.74
N GLN A 119 -14.85 6.09 -5.57
CA GLN A 119 -16.10 5.44 -5.19
C GLN A 119 -15.89 4.37 -4.11
N TYR A 120 -14.81 3.59 -4.22
CA TYR A 120 -14.44 2.62 -3.20
C TYR A 120 -14.20 3.28 -1.83
N ILE A 121 -13.46 4.38 -1.78
CA ILE A 121 -13.24 5.15 -0.55
C ILE A 121 -14.57 5.61 0.05
N LYS A 122 -15.47 6.17 -0.77
CA LYS A 122 -16.80 6.62 -0.34
C LYS A 122 -17.67 5.46 0.16
N THR A 123 -17.68 4.34 -0.58
CA THR A 123 -18.53 3.18 -0.26
C THR A 123 -18.22 2.59 1.11
N TYR A 124 -16.94 2.54 1.47
CA TYR A 124 -16.50 1.99 2.76
C TYR A 124 -16.24 3.07 3.83
N GLY A 125 -16.46 4.35 3.52
CA GLY A 125 -16.25 5.47 4.46
C GLY A 125 -14.79 5.60 4.90
N LEU A 126 -13.84 5.29 4.02
CA LEU A 126 -12.43 5.24 4.37
C LEU A 126 -11.82 6.64 4.49
N ASN A 127 -11.06 6.86 5.55
CA ASN A 127 -10.22 8.05 5.72
C ASN A 127 -8.77 7.68 5.43
N VAL A 128 -8.33 7.86 4.20
CA VAL A 128 -7.00 7.47 3.74
C VAL A 128 -6.24 8.66 3.17
N ARG A 129 -4.94 8.49 3.02
CA ARG A 129 -4.09 9.33 2.19
C ARG A 129 -3.40 8.46 1.13
N PHE A 130 -2.97 9.10 0.06
CA PHE A 130 -2.23 8.42 -1.00
C PHE A 130 -0.72 8.64 -0.83
N ASN A 131 0.03 7.57 -1.03
CA ASN A 131 1.48 7.56 -1.10
C ASN A 131 1.86 6.88 -2.41
N LEU A 132 1.77 7.64 -3.52
CA LEU A 132 2.11 7.10 -4.83
C LEU A 132 3.63 7.02 -4.97
N VAL A 133 4.12 5.84 -5.36
CA VAL A 133 5.52 5.64 -5.67
C VAL A 133 5.73 5.67 -7.17
N ARG A 134 6.93 6.03 -7.60
CA ARG A 134 7.31 5.98 -9.00
C ARG A 134 7.40 4.53 -9.46
N TYR A 135 6.84 4.25 -10.64
CA TYR A 135 6.94 2.93 -11.24
C TYR A 135 8.36 2.71 -11.79
N ASN A 136 8.97 1.60 -11.39
CA ASN A 136 10.31 1.23 -11.80
C ASN A 136 10.26 -0.16 -12.43
N PRO A 137 10.05 -0.25 -13.76
CA PRO A 137 10.09 -1.53 -14.45
C PRO A 137 11.52 -2.08 -14.47
N TYR A 138 11.66 -3.38 -14.32
CA TYR A 138 12.95 -4.00 -14.50
C TYR A 138 13.27 -4.23 -16.00
N SER A 139 12.24 -4.25 -16.84
CA SER A 139 12.36 -4.34 -18.31
C SER A 139 11.20 -3.59 -18.99
N GLU A 140 11.40 -3.19 -20.24
CA GLU A 140 10.39 -2.50 -21.05
C GLU A 140 9.12 -3.34 -21.25
N ALA A 141 9.23 -4.67 -21.24
CA ALA A 141 8.10 -5.59 -21.36
C ALA A 141 7.12 -5.52 -20.17
N GLN A 142 7.53 -4.93 -19.04
CA GLN A 142 6.68 -4.78 -17.86
C GLN A 142 5.85 -3.48 -17.86
N GLY A 143 5.87 -2.72 -18.94
CA GLY A 143 5.21 -1.42 -19.01
C GLY A 143 6.11 -0.28 -18.53
N LYS A 144 5.58 0.90 -18.51
CA LYS A 144 6.29 2.12 -18.10
C LYS A 144 5.44 2.99 -17.19
N GLU A 145 6.09 3.95 -16.54
CA GLU A 145 5.41 4.98 -15.78
C GLU A 145 4.63 5.91 -16.74
N PRO A 146 3.44 6.41 -16.36
CA PRO A 146 2.77 7.46 -17.10
C PRO A 146 3.66 8.70 -17.25
N GLU A 147 3.42 9.49 -18.28
CA GLU A 147 4.05 10.80 -18.40
C GLU A 147 3.73 11.68 -17.18
N GLU A 148 4.66 12.56 -16.83
CA GLU A 148 4.58 13.38 -15.62
C GLU A 148 3.26 14.16 -15.53
N GLY A 149 2.80 14.74 -16.64
CA GLY A 149 1.53 15.47 -16.69
C GLY A 149 0.32 14.60 -16.35
N VAL A 150 0.29 13.37 -16.88
CA VAL A 150 -0.77 12.40 -16.59
C VAL A 150 -0.72 11.97 -15.13
N LEU A 151 0.47 11.65 -14.61
CA LEU A 151 0.64 11.26 -13.22
C LEU A 151 0.14 12.34 -12.25
N LEU A 152 0.50 13.60 -12.49
CA LEU A 152 0.07 14.74 -11.67
C LEU A 152 -1.44 14.95 -11.75
N GLU A 153 -2.03 14.93 -12.95
CA GLU A 153 -3.48 15.04 -13.14
C GLU A 153 -4.25 13.95 -12.37
N ARG A 154 -3.81 12.71 -12.47
CA ARG A 154 -4.45 11.59 -11.75
C ARG A 154 -4.26 11.71 -10.24
N PHE A 155 -3.12 12.19 -9.81
CA PHE A 155 -2.89 12.46 -8.40
C PHE A 155 -3.81 13.56 -7.87
N GLU A 156 -3.99 14.65 -8.60
CA GLU A 156 -4.95 15.71 -8.27
C GLU A 156 -6.38 15.18 -8.20
N GLN A 157 -6.80 14.36 -9.16
CA GLN A 157 -8.12 13.71 -9.14
C GLN A 157 -8.31 12.86 -7.86
N LEU A 158 -7.31 12.08 -7.46
CA LEU A 158 -7.35 11.30 -6.21
C LEU A 158 -7.49 12.20 -4.99
N GLN A 159 -6.83 13.36 -4.97
CA GLN A 159 -6.88 14.29 -3.84
C GLN A 159 -8.30 14.81 -3.55
N HIS A 160 -9.19 14.88 -4.55
CA HIS A 160 -10.58 15.29 -4.35
C HIS A 160 -11.42 14.29 -3.54
N TYR A 161 -10.93 13.07 -3.36
CA TYR A 161 -11.64 12.03 -2.59
C TYR A 161 -11.19 11.92 -1.13
N VAL A 162 -10.15 12.66 -0.74
CA VAL A 162 -9.55 12.57 0.59
C VAL A 162 -9.33 13.96 1.20
N ASN A 163 -9.42 14.03 2.53
CA ASN A 163 -9.22 15.28 3.27
C ASN A 163 -7.81 15.38 3.86
N THR A 164 -6.96 14.38 3.61
CA THR A 164 -5.61 14.28 4.17
C THR A 164 -4.56 14.57 3.10
N SER A 165 -3.44 15.13 3.52
CA SER A 165 -2.31 15.38 2.61
C SER A 165 -1.72 14.07 2.09
N SER A 166 -1.74 13.92 0.79
CA SER A 166 -1.12 12.82 0.05
C SER A 166 0.17 13.27 -0.63
N ARG A 167 0.94 12.34 -1.18
CA ARG A 167 2.20 12.68 -1.87
C ARG A 167 2.53 11.69 -2.99
N ILE A 168 3.28 12.18 -3.95
CA ILE A 168 4.06 11.36 -4.88
C ILE A 168 5.47 11.25 -4.29
N VAL A 169 5.93 10.02 -4.07
CA VAL A 169 7.27 9.76 -3.50
C VAL A 169 8.32 10.02 -4.56
N PRO A 170 9.35 10.82 -4.29
CA PRO A 170 10.45 11.01 -5.22
C PRO A 170 11.13 9.69 -5.59
N ARG A 171 11.54 9.56 -6.84
CA ARG A 171 12.31 8.40 -7.28
C ARG A 171 13.73 8.51 -6.75
N VAL A 172 14.20 7.42 -6.13
CA VAL A 172 15.57 7.32 -5.64
C VAL A 172 16.19 6.00 -6.12
N GLY A 173 17.48 6.01 -6.43
CA GLY A 173 18.25 4.82 -6.79
C GLY A 173 17.91 4.23 -8.17
N PHE A 174 17.21 4.98 -9.04
CA PHE A 174 16.87 4.52 -10.40
C PHE A 174 18.11 4.39 -11.27
N ASP A 175 19.02 5.33 -11.17
CA ASP A 175 20.30 5.42 -11.89
C ASP A 175 21.24 4.24 -11.63
N ILE A 176 21.20 3.70 -10.41
CA ILE A 176 22.01 2.55 -9.98
C ILE A 176 21.17 1.26 -9.87
N LYS A 177 19.97 1.22 -10.43
CA LYS A 177 19.03 0.08 -10.37
C LYS A 177 18.75 -0.44 -8.96
N ALA A 178 18.72 0.45 -7.97
CA ALA A 178 18.48 0.13 -6.57
C ALA A 178 17.08 0.59 -6.08
N SER A 179 16.17 0.93 -6.99
CA SER A 179 14.77 1.24 -6.66
C SER A 179 13.94 -0.04 -6.46
N CYS A 180 12.87 0.05 -5.68
CA CYS A 180 11.90 -1.03 -5.55
C CYS A 180 11.40 -1.49 -6.93
N GLY A 181 11.34 -2.81 -7.17
CA GLY A 181 10.96 -3.40 -8.44
C GLY A 181 12.13 -3.66 -9.41
N MET A 182 13.31 -3.15 -9.13
CA MET A 182 14.50 -3.30 -9.99
C MET A 182 15.45 -4.42 -9.53
N PHE A 183 15.18 -5.03 -8.37
CA PHE A 183 15.99 -6.16 -7.89
C PHE A 183 15.56 -7.42 -8.62
N VAL A 184 16.39 -7.86 -9.55
CA VAL A 184 16.21 -9.11 -10.29
C VAL A 184 17.32 -10.05 -9.86
N ASN A 185 16.97 -11.26 -9.44
CA ASN A 185 17.95 -12.32 -9.41
C ASN A 185 18.34 -12.63 -10.86
N ALA A 186 19.52 -12.29 -11.27
CA ALA A 186 20.09 -12.79 -12.50
C ALA A 186 20.16 -14.32 -12.37
N GLN A 187 19.15 -15.01 -12.89
CA GLN A 187 19.27 -16.44 -13.14
C GLN A 187 20.24 -16.57 -14.30
N HIS A 188 21.44 -17.06 -14.01
CA HIS A 188 22.40 -17.51 -14.99
C HIS A 188 21.93 -18.81 -15.63
#